data_34588a1131cce32682509e106371119a
#
_entry.id   34588a1131cce32682509e106371119a
#
_cell.length_a   1.000
_cell.length_b   1.000
_cell.length_c   1.000
_cell.angle_alpha   90.00
_cell.angle_beta   90.00
_cell.angle_gamma   90.00
#
_symmetry.space_group_name_H-M   'P 1'
#
loop_
_entity.id
_entity.type
_entity.pdbx_description
1 polymer ?
#
loop_
_entity_poly.entity_id
_entity_poly.type
_entity_poly.pdbx_seq_one_letter_code
_entity_poly.pdbx_strand_id
1 'polypeptide(L)'
;MIDLSVGRTKARLDTDLIILQNQIINTIMKSYFRILSALSAVAAVIAFSGCGGKEQEQPKPDSVKVSGVSIDKPTLSMTEGETANLTAIVMPENATNKAVAWKSGNSGVADVDASGKVTAVKAGTSDITVTTADGGKTATCKVTVASKAVPATGLTLTPKSLELVEGQ
;
A
#
# COMPACT_ATOMS: atom_id res chain seq x y z
N MET A 1 33.11 39.11 3.99
CA MET A 1 33.11 38.20 2.83
C MET A 1 33.24 36.82 3.36
N ILE A 2 32.11 36.07 3.34
CA ILE A 2 32.06 34.68 3.84
C ILE A 2 32.42 33.78 2.66
N ASP A 3 33.47 32.97 2.85
CA ASP A 3 34.06 32.11 1.84
C ASP A 3 33.08 30.95 1.50
N LEU A 4 32.42 31.08 0.36
CA LEU A 4 31.50 30.10 -0.23
C LEU A 4 32.20 28.90 -0.92
N SER A 5 33.55 28.88 -0.89
CA SER A 5 34.33 27.83 -1.58
C SER A 5 34.42 26.53 -0.78
N VAL A 6 34.38 26.60 0.55
CA VAL A 6 34.55 25.44 1.45
C VAL A 6 33.30 24.55 1.47
N GLY A 7 32.11 25.12 1.30
CA GLY A 7 30.86 24.35 1.29
C GLY A 7 30.66 23.47 0.05
N ARG A 8 31.17 23.91 -1.10
CA ARG A 8 31.06 23.14 -2.37
C ARG A 8 32.00 21.94 -2.44
N THR A 9 33.18 22.05 -1.81
CA THR A 9 34.14 20.93 -1.80
C THR A 9 33.67 19.80 -0.86
N LYS A 10 33.04 20.13 0.27
CA LYS A 10 32.52 19.13 1.21
C LYS A 10 31.34 18.36 0.62
N ALA A 11 30.38 19.04 -0.02
CA ALA A 11 29.24 18.40 -0.66
C ALA A 11 29.64 17.50 -1.84
N ARG A 12 30.72 17.82 -2.57
CA ARG A 12 31.27 16.97 -3.63
C ARG A 12 31.91 15.71 -3.09
N LEU A 13 32.68 15.83 -2.01
CA LEU A 13 33.34 14.69 -1.36
C LEU A 13 32.29 13.69 -0.79
N ASP A 14 31.19 14.19 -0.21
CA ASP A 14 30.13 13.34 0.31
C ASP A 14 29.38 12.60 -0.82
N THR A 15 29.17 13.25 -1.96
CA THR A 15 28.52 12.63 -3.13
C THR A 15 29.42 11.57 -3.77
N ASP A 16 30.72 11.85 -3.89
CA ASP A 16 31.70 10.90 -4.45
C ASP A 16 31.87 9.68 -3.53
N LEU A 17 31.81 9.87 -2.20
CA LEU A 17 31.88 8.79 -1.22
C LEU A 17 30.66 7.87 -1.32
N ILE A 18 29.45 8.41 -1.50
CA ILE A 18 28.22 7.63 -1.69
C ILE A 18 28.26 6.82 -2.99
N ILE A 19 28.76 7.43 -4.07
CA ILE A 19 28.91 6.74 -5.37
C ILE A 19 29.92 5.59 -5.25
N LEU A 20 31.04 5.82 -4.57
CA LEU A 20 32.05 4.79 -4.34
C LEU A 20 31.51 3.63 -3.50
N GLN A 21 30.71 3.93 -2.48
CA GLN A 21 30.10 2.94 -1.59
C GLN A 21 29.09 2.08 -2.35
N ASN A 22 28.27 2.67 -3.23
CA ASN A 22 27.34 1.94 -4.09
C ASN A 22 28.06 1.06 -5.12
N GLN A 23 29.20 1.50 -5.65
CA GLN A 23 30.03 0.71 -6.55
C GLN A 23 30.64 -0.51 -5.86
N ILE A 24 31.09 -0.37 -4.62
CA ILE A 24 31.64 -1.47 -3.81
C ILE A 24 30.55 -2.50 -3.50
N ILE A 25 29.36 -2.05 -3.08
CA ILE A 25 28.22 -2.95 -2.78
C ILE A 25 27.81 -3.72 -4.03
N ASN A 26 27.70 -3.07 -5.19
CA ASN A 26 27.37 -3.74 -6.46
C ASN A 26 28.43 -4.76 -6.89
N THR A 27 29.71 -4.46 -6.66
CA THR A 27 30.80 -5.37 -6.99
C THR A 27 30.80 -6.59 -6.10
N ILE A 28 30.56 -6.41 -4.80
CA ILE A 28 30.44 -7.50 -3.83
C ILE A 28 29.21 -8.37 -4.14
N MET A 29 28.05 -7.79 -4.44
CA MET A 29 26.83 -8.52 -4.83
C MET A 29 27.06 -9.35 -6.09
N LYS A 30 27.70 -8.79 -7.12
CA LYS A 30 28.02 -9.54 -8.36
C LYS A 30 29.01 -10.68 -8.10
N SER A 31 29.95 -10.52 -7.18
CA SER A 31 30.88 -11.57 -6.77
C SER A 31 30.17 -12.69 -6.01
N TYR A 32 29.30 -12.36 -5.08
CA TYR A 32 28.47 -13.34 -4.36
C TYR A 32 27.56 -14.14 -5.31
N PHE A 33 26.94 -13.47 -6.28
CA PHE A 33 26.08 -14.14 -7.26
C PHE A 33 26.86 -15.09 -8.18
N ARG A 34 28.11 -14.76 -8.50
CA ARG A 34 29.00 -15.65 -9.28
C ARG A 34 29.48 -16.86 -8.49
N ILE A 35 29.68 -16.71 -7.18
CA ILE A 35 30.08 -17.83 -6.30
C ILE A 35 28.90 -18.79 -6.08
N LEU A 36 27.67 -18.26 -5.93
CA LEU A 36 26.45 -19.08 -5.79
C LEU A 36 26.13 -19.87 -7.06
N SER A 37 26.40 -19.31 -8.25
CA SER A 37 26.19 -20.02 -9.53
C SER A 37 27.25 -21.09 -9.81
N ALA A 38 28.44 -20.98 -9.21
CA ALA A 38 29.50 -21.98 -9.35
C ALA A 38 29.30 -23.21 -8.43
N LEU A 39 28.58 -23.05 -7.31
CA LEU A 39 28.26 -24.17 -6.42
C LEU A 39 27.10 -25.05 -6.93
N SER A 40 26.27 -24.57 -7.85
CA SER A 40 25.17 -25.38 -8.41
C SER A 40 25.62 -26.39 -9.48
N ALA A 41 26.87 -26.30 -9.96
CA ALA A 41 27.40 -27.19 -11.01
C ALA A 41 28.09 -28.45 -10.47
N VAL A 42 28.28 -28.61 -9.18
CA VAL A 42 28.97 -29.78 -8.57
C VAL A 42 27.99 -30.86 -8.05
N ALA A 43 26.69 -30.58 -8.02
CA ALA A 43 25.67 -31.51 -7.51
C ALA A 43 25.14 -32.52 -8.59
N ALA A 44 25.69 -32.57 -9.80
CA ALA A 44 25.13 -33.36 -10.90
C ALA A 44 25.90 -34.66 -11.25
N VAL A 45 26.85 -35.13 -10.45
CA VAL A 45 27.61 -36.35 -10.77
C VAL A 45 27.70 -37.29 -9.54
N ILE A 46 26.61 -37.59 -8.86
CA ILE A 46 26.48 -38.80 -8.05
C ILE A 46 25.04 -39.33 -8.17
N ALA A 47 24.70 -39.85 -9.31
CA ALA A 47 23.52 -40.67 -9.49
C ALA A 47 23.93 -41.91 -10.30
N PHE A 48 24.46 -42.91 -9.61
CA PHE A 48 24.25 -44.33 -9.97
C PHE A 48 24.94 -45.24 -8.94
N SER A 49 24.25 -45.59 -7.87
CA SER A 49 24.30 -46.94 -7.31
C SER A 49 23.23 -47.09 -6.24
N GLY A 50 22.34 -48.00 -6.41
CA GLY A 50 21.15 -48.24 -5.67
C GLY A 50 21.36 -48.53 -4.20
N CYS A 51 20.42 -48.10 -3.41
CA CYS A 51 19.76 -48.82 -2.32
C CYS A 51 18.83 -47.84 -1.60
N GLY A 52 17.59 -48.25 -1.34
CA GLY A 52 16.50 -47.43 -0.78
C GLY A 52 16.90 -46.56 0.43
N GLY A 53 17.17 -45.32 0.14
CA GLY A 53 17.31 -44.26 1.10
C GLY A 53 16.05 -43.38 1.03
N LYS A 54 15.31 -43.32 2.16
CA LYS A 54 14.23 -42.36 2.34
C LYS A 54 14.76 -40.99 1.96
N GLU A 55 14.14 -40.33 1.00
CA GLU A 55 14.36 -38.91 0.70
C GLU A 55 14.26 -38.18 2.04
N GLN A 56 15.37 -37.63 2.51
CA GLN A 56 15.35 -36.66 3.58
C GLN A 56 14.71 -35.41 2.99
N GLU A 57 13.40 -35.29 3.20
CA GLU A 57 12.67 -34.08 2.98
C GLU A 57 13.40 -32.96 3.76
N GLN A 58 14.12 -32.11 3.01
CA GLN A 58 14.74 -30.94 3.57
C GLN A 58 13.65 -30.18 4.32
N PRO A 59 13.82 -29.81 5.60
CA PRO A 59 12.77 -29.16 6.37
C PRO A 59 12.33 -27.92 5.60
N LYS A 60 11.10 -27.99 5.06
CA LYS A 60 10.41 -26.85 4.47
C LYS A 60 10.39 -25.76 5.54
N PRO A 61 10.86 -24.54 5.27
CA PRO A 61 10.85 -23.49 6.27
C PRO A 61 9.43 -23.38 6.83
N ASP A 62 9.30 -23.49 8.14
CA ASP A 62 8.01 -23.42 8.83
C ASP A 62 7.26 -22.17 8.36
N SER A 63 6.17 -22.38 7.64
CA SER A 63 5.34 -21.27 7.20
C SER A 63 4.56 -20.74 8.38
N VAL A 64 4.88 -19.54 8.82
CA VAL A 64 4.12 -18.84 9.86
C VAL A 64 2.80 -18.38 9.25
N LYS A 65 1.71 -18.95 9.72
CA LYS A 65 0.36 -18.65 9.23
C LYS A 65 -0.16 -17.34 9.79
N VAL A 66 -1.06 -16.70 9.03
CA VAL A 66 -1.79 -15.52 9.49
C VAL A 66 -2.78 -15.92 10.58
N SER A 67 -2.69 -15.28 11.74
CA SER A 67 -3.62 -15.46 12.86
C SER A 67 -4.73 -14.42 12.86
N GLY A 68 -4.49 -13.21 12.30
CA GLY A 68 -5.47 -12.14 12.25
C GLY A 68 -5.07 -11.01 11.29
N VAL A 69 -6.03 -10.11 11.03
CA VAL A 69 -5.83 -8.86 10.31
C VAL A 69 -6.61 -7.74 10.98
N SER A 70 -6.08 -6.55 10.99
CA SER A 70 -6.77 -5.33 11.41
C SER A 70 -6.54 -4.20 10.40
N ILE A 71 -7.34 -3.15 10.50
CA ILE A 71 -7.23 -1.94 9.68
C ILE A 71 -6.83 -0.80 10.60
N ASP A 72 -5.93 0.09 10.13
CA ASP A 72 -5.46 1.25 10.87
C ASP A 72 -6.59 2.22 11.28
N LYS A 73 -7.66 2.28 10.46
CA LYS A 73 -8.84 3.13 10.67
C LYS A 73 -10.11 2.30 10.58
N PRO A 74 -10.75 1.97 11.71
CA PRO A 74 -12.01 1.22 11.71
C PRO A 74 -13.19 2.04 11.16
N THR A 75 -13.07 3.38 11.17
CA THR A 75 -14.04 4.31 10.59
C THR A 75 -13.32 5.40 9.80
N LEU A 76 -13.92 5.84 8.70
CA LEU A 76 -13.38 6.87 7.83
C LEU A 76 -14.50 7.81 7.37
N SER A 77 -14.34 9.10 7.58
CA SER A 77 -15.26 10.14 7.07
C SER A 77 -14.57 10.90 5.94
N MET A 78 -15.26 11.04 4.82
CA MET A 78 -14.74 11.68 3.60
C MET A 78 -15.83 12.53 2.96
N THR A 79 -15.44 13.45 2.08
CA THR A 79 -16.34 14.21 1.20
C THR A 79 -16.27 13.64 -0.23
N GLU A 80 -17.33 13.77 -1.00
CA GLU A 80 -17.33 13.33 -2.41
C GLU A 80 -16.14 13.88 -3.18
N GLY A 81 -15.43 12.98 -3.89
CA GLY A 81 -14.21 13.25 -4.66
C GLY A 81 -12.92 13.17 -3.86
N GLU A 82 -12.96 12.97 -2.54
CA GLU A 82 -11.76 12.77 -1.72
C GLU A 82 -11.21 11.35 -1.86
N THR A 83 -9.92 11.22 -1.57
CA THR A 83 -9.23 9.92 -1.49
C THR A 83 -8.49 9.79 -0.17
N ALA A 84 -8.47 8.57 0.39
CA ALA A 84 -7.73 8.24 1.60
C ALA A 84 -7.09 6.86 1.46
N ASN A 85 -6.02 6.60 2.23
CA ASN A 85 -5.39 5.29 2.26
C ASN A 85 -5.76 4.56 3.56
N LEU A 86 -6.11 3.30 3.42
CA LEU A 86 -6.27 2.33 4.50
C LEU A 86 -5.07 1.39 4.50
N THR A 87 -4.60 1.01 5.69
CA THR A 87 -3.50 0.08 5.86
C THR A 87 -3.99 -1.17 6.58
N ALA A 88 -3.74 -2.33 5.98
CA ALA A 88 -4.00 -3.61 6.63
C ALA A 88 -2.79 -4.02 7.48
N ILE A 89 -3.04 -4.38 8.72
CA ILE A 89 -2.04 -4.88 9.68
C ILE A 89 -2.28 -6.37 9.86
N VAL A 90 -1.40 -7.19 9.29
CA VAL A 90 -1.48 -8.65 9.34
C VAL A 90 -0.69 -9.18 10.52
N MET A 91 -1.27 -10.08 11.28
CA MET A 91 -0.65 -10.71 12.45
C MET A 91 -0.47 -12.21 12.24
N PRO A 92 0.63 -12.80 12.74
CA PRO A 92 1.78 -12.11 13.34
C PRO A 92 2.62 -11.38 12.30
N GLU A 93 3.47 -10.44 12.75
CA GLU A 93 4.28 -9.61 11.84
C GLU A 93 5.27 -10.43 11.00
N ASN A 94 5.68 -11.61 11.49
CA ASN A 94 6.53 -12.55 10.76
C ASN A 94 5.75 -13.57 9.92
N ALA A 95 4.44 -13.35 9.65
CA ALA A 95 3.65 -14.21 8.78
C ALA A 95 4.30 -14.32 7.39
N THR A 96 4.37 -15.55 6.87
CA THR A 96 5.05 -15.84 5.61
C THR A 96 4.32 -15.24 4.40
N ASN A 97 2.99 -15.25 4.43
CA ASN A 97 2.16 -14.67 3.38
C ASN A 97 1.26 -13.58 3.96
N LYS A 98 1.59 -12.32 3.71
CA LYS A 98 0.83 -11.14 4.15
C LYS A 98 -0.06 -10.56 3.05
N ALA A 99 -0.25 -11.26 1.95
CA ALA A 99 -1.08 -10.79 0.85
C ALA A 99 -2.52 -10.58 1.34
N VAL A 100 -3.11 -9.45 0.97
CA VAL A 100 -4.48 -9.06 1.30
C VAL A 100 -5.24 -8.65 0.05
N ALA A 101 -6.54 -8.84 0.07
CA ALA A 101 -7.47 -8.36 -0.94
C ALA A 101 -8.45 -7.39 -0.31
N TRP A 102 -8.67 -6.26 -0.97
CA TRP A 102 -9.63 -5.23 -0.57
C TRP A 102 -10.92 -5.37 -1.36
N LYS A 103 -12.04 -5.11 -0.71
CA LYS A 103 -13.36 -5.13 -1.35
C LYS A 103 -14.26 -4.04 -0.77
N SER A 104 -14.91 -3.29 -1.64
CA SER A 104 -15.99 -2.39 -1.24
C SER A 104 -17.33 -3.13 -1.18
N GLY A 105 -18.12 -2.85 -0.15
CA GLY A 105 -19.52 -3.30 -0.05
C GLY A 105 -20.45 -2.51 -0.96
N ASN A 106 -20.09 -1.25 -1.26
CA ASN A 106 -20.83 -0.40 -2.20
C ASN A 106 -19.86 0.55 -2.93
N SER A 107 -19.35 0.12 -4.07
CA SER A 107 -18.41 0.91 -4.89
C SER A 107 -19.02 2.18 -5.48
N GLY A 108 -20.36 2.27 -5.54
CA GLY A 108 -21.05 3.51 -5.93
C GLY A 108 -21.01 4.62 -4.87
N VAL A 109 -20.67 4.29 -3.63
CA VAL A 109 -20.48 5.25 -2.52
C VAL A 109 -18.99 5.47 -2.25
N ALA A 110 -18.25 4.40 -2.02
CA ALA A 110 -16.80 4.44 -1.83
C ALA A 110 -16.18 3.24 -2.52
N ASP A 111 -15.22 3.46 -3.38
CA ASP A 111 -14.46 2.41 -4.05
C ASP A 111 -13.08 2.24 -3.41
N VAL A 112 -12.48 1.04 -3.54
CA VAL A 112 -11.16 0.73 -2.99
C VAL A 112 -10.34 -0.04 -4.02
N ASP A 113 -9.10 0.36 -4.22
CA ASP A 113 -8.16 -0.34 -5.08
C ASP A 113 -7.36 -1.43 -4.33
N ALA A 114 -6.56 -2.20 -5.08
CA ALA A 114 -5.73 -3.28 -4.53
C ALA A 114 -4.67 -2.80 -3.52
N SER A 115 -4.34 -1.51 -3.52
CA SER A 115 -3.36 -0.90 -2.59
C SER A 115 -4.00 -0.42 -1.28
N GLY A 116 -5.34 -0.47 -1.15
CA GLY A 116 -6.08 0.07 -0.02
C GLY A 116 -6.41 1.56 -0.13
N LYS A 117 -6.25 2.16 -1.32
CA LYS A 117 -6.67 3.53 -1.58
C LYS A 117 -8.17 3.58 -1.80
N VAL A 118 -8.87 4.27 -0.92
CA VAL A 118 -10.31 4.52 -0.98
C VAL A 118 -10.59 5.81 -1.72
N THR A 119 -11.57 5.77 -2.60
CA THR A 119 -12.10 6.94 -3.34
C THR A 119 -13.56 7.15 -2.98
N ALA A 120 -13.91 8.32 -2.48
CA ALA A 120 -15.28 8.71 -2.19
C ALA A 120 -16.00 9.10 -3.50
N VAL A 121 -17.01 8.31 -3.90
CA VAL A 121 -17.71 8.48 -5.18
C VAL A 121 -18.98 9.30 -5.01
N LYS A 122 -19.80 8.96 -4.01
CA LYS A 122 -21.09 9.60 -3.77
C LYS A 122 -21.43 9.57 -2.28
N ALA A 123 -22.22 10.55 -1.83
CA ALA A 123 -22.71 10.62 -0.44
C ALA A 123 -23.45 9.33 -0.05
N GLY A 124 -23.13 8.83 1.14
CA GLY A 124 -23.69 7.59 1.69
C GLY A 124 -22.72 6.88 2.63
N THR A 125 -22.96 5.61 2.87
CA THR A 125 -22.09 4.74 3.68
C THR A 125 -21.71 3.50 2.91
N SER A 126 -20.47 3.03 3.07
CA SER A 126 -19.96 1.78 2.49
C SER A 126 -19.02 1.11 3.48
N ASP A 127 -19.04 -0.20 3.54
CA ASP A 127 -18.11 -0.99 4.31
C ASP A 127 -16.97 -1.48 3.41
N ILE A 128 -15.74 -1.11 3.73
CA ILE A 128 -14.53 -1.60 3.05
C ILE A 128 -13.99 -2.77 3.85
N THR A 129 -13.92 -3.94 3.22
CA THR A 129 -13.43 -5.18 3.84
C THR A 129 -12.08 -5.56 3.27
N VAL A 130 -11.13 -5.88 4.13
CA VAL A 130 -9.87 -6.52 3.79
C VAL A 130 -9.92 -7.99 4.16
N THR A 131 -9.39 -8.85 3.29
CA THR A 131 -9.31 -10.31 3.50
C THR A 131 -7.88 -10.77 3.25
N THR A 132 -7.32 -11.56 4.17
CA THR A 132 -5.98 -12.14 3.97
C THR A 132 -6.04 -13.37 3.05
N ALA A 133 -5.05 -13.51 2.17
CA ALA A 133 -4.92 -14.68 1.29
C ALA A 133 -4.61 -15.95 2.08
N ASP A 134 -3.83 -15.83 3.16
CA ASP A 134 -3.59 -16.94 4.09
C ASP A 134 -4.56 -16.86 5.27
N GLY A 135 -5.31 -17.93 5.46
CA GLY A 135 -6.25 -18.10 6.58
C GLY A 135 -7.58 -17.34 6.45
N GLY A 136 -7.82 -16.56 5.37
CA GLY A 136 -9.10 -15.90 5.10
C GLY A 136 -9.58 -14.97 6.22
N LYS A 137 -8.66 -14.35 6.97
CA LYS A 137 -9.01 -13.41 8.05
C LYS A 137 -9.53 -12.10 7.45
N THR A 138 -10.54 -11.52 8.06
CA THR A 138 -11.19 -10.30 7.58
C THR A 138 -11.18 -9.19 8.62
N ALA A 139 -11.11 -7.95 8.15
CA ALA A 139 -11.39 -6.75 8.94
C ALA A 139 -12.18 -5.77 8.08
N THR A 140 -12.97 -4.89 8.73
CA THR A 140 -13.87 -3.98 8.04
C THR A 140 -13.66 -2.55 8.54
N CYS A 141 -13.66 -1.60 7.61
CA CYS A 141 -13.69 -0.16 7.86
C CYS A 141 -15.03 0.40 7.38
N LYS A 142 -15.74 1.13 8.23
CA LYS A 142 -16.96 1.84 7.85
C LYS A 142 -16.62 3.20 7.27
N VAL A 143 -16.90 3.41 5.99
CA VAL A 143 -16.68 4.68 5.29
C VAL A 143 -17.99 5.44 5.21
N THR A 144 -17.98 6.70 5.65
CA THR A 144 -19.10 7.63 5.52
C THR A 144 -18.68 8.75 4.58
N VAL A 145 -19.40 8.92 3.48
CA VAL A 145 -19.15 9.97 2.50
C VAL A 145 -20.23 11.05 2.65
N ALA A 146 -19.81 12.28 2.92
CA ALA A 146 -20.66 13.45 2.89
C ALA A 146 -20.76 14.03 1.48
N SER A 147 -21.91 14.61 1.12
CA SER A 147 -22.03 15.33 -0.14
C SER A 147 -21.11 16.55 -0.17
N LYS A 148 -20.52 16.80 -1.32
CA LYS A 148 -19.77 18.03 -1.55
C LYS A 148 -20.75 19.21 -1.58
N ALA A 149 -20.59 20.17 -0.67
CA ALA A 149 -21.39 21.38 -0.68
C ALA A 149 -21.13 22.13 -2.00
N VAL A 150 -22.15 22.28 -2.83
CA VAL A 150 -22.12 23.17 -3.99
C VAL A 150 -22.58 24.53 -3.51
N PRO A 151 -21.71 25.57 -3.49
CA PRO A 151 -22.16 26.89 -3.14
C PRO A 151 -23.21 27.34 -4.17
N ALA A 152 -24.38 27.75 -3.70
CA ALA A 152 -25.41 28.31 -4.57
C ALA A 152 -24.88 29.65 -5.12
N THR A 153 -24.31 29.62 -6.30
CA THR A 153 -23.92 30.82 -7.06
C THR A 153 -25.12 31.32 -7.85
N GLY A 154 -25.73 32.37 -7.34
CA GLY A 154 -26.71 33.13 -8.07
C GLY A 154 -28.17 32.80 -7.80
N LEU A 155 -28.68 33.15 -6.62
CA LEU A 155 -30.10 33.40 -6.45
C LEU A 155 -30.38 34.81 -6.97
N THR A 156 -30.76 34.92 -8.24
CA THR A 156 -31.26 36.19 -8.78
C THR A 156 -32.74 36.29 -8.40
N LEU A 157 -33.02 37.02 -7.35
CA LEU A 157 -34.38 37.47 -7.05
C LEU A 157 -34.72 38.56 -8.10
N THR A 158 -35.42 38.16 -9.13
CA THR A 158 -36.10 39.15 -9.99
C THR A 158 -37.25 39.71 -9.18
N PRO A 159 -37.24 40.98 -8.78
CA PRO A 159 -38.39 41.58 -8.11
C PRO A 159 -39.54 41.65 -9.13
N LYS A 160 -40.46 40.68 -9.01
CA LYS A 160 -41.75 40.83 -9.65
C LYS A 160 -42.42 42.02 -8.91
N SER A 161 -42.59 43.13 -9.64
CA SER A 161 -43.23 44.34 -9.15
C SER A 161 -44.48 43.97 -8.31
N LEU A 162 -44.42 44.29 -7.02
CA LEU A 162 -45.58 44.26 -6.17
C LEU A 162 -46.38 45.52 -6.50
N GLU A 163 -47.41 45.40 -7.34
CA GLU A 163 -48.40 46.50 -7.48
C GLU A 163 -49.24 46.49 -6.19
N LEU A 164 -48.96 47.47 -5.31
CA LEU A 164 -49.91 47.83 -4.27
C LEU A 164 -51.07 48.58 -4.91
N VAL A 165 -52.21 47.94 -5.03
CA VAL A 165 -53.47 48.62 -5.29
C VAL A 165 -53.89 49.27 -3.95
N GLU A 166 -53.81 50.60 -3.89
CA GLU A 166 -54.44 51.34 -2.81
C GLU A 166 -55.95 51.13 -2.89
N GLY A 167 -56.53 50.50 -1.87
CA GLY A 167 -57.97 50.36 -1.70
C GLY A 167 -58.54 51.68 -1.24
N GLN A 168 -59.57 52.09 -1.91
CA GLN A 168 -60.50 53.15 -1.50
C GLN A 168 -61.20 52.81 -0.20
#